data_7197d152440959422f64976ffd1337a6
#
_entry.id   7197d152440959422f64976ffd1337a6
#
_cell.length_a   1.000
_cell.length_b   1.000
_cell.length_c   1.000
_cell.angle_alpha   90.00
_cell.angle_beta   90.00
_cell.angle_gamma   90.00
#
_symmetry.space_group_name_H-M   'P 1'
#
loop_
_entity.id
_entity.type
_entity.pdbx_description
1 polymer ?
#
loop_
_entity_poly.entity_id
_entity_poly.type
_entity_poly.pdbx_seq_one_letter_code
_entity_poly.pdbx_strand_id
1 'polypeptide(L)'
;MADSAMLVDTCVLLEASNRARSQHRAARELIERHDGLVFPAQVAREFLVAATRPPANNGLGLALLEALESLAGFREHIRLLPEEKPLLPTLLGLLAQSPAMGKRIHDVHIVAAAMVHRVPLVVTLNEDDFKDFSAHVTCLTPAQSVTQITKKRV
;
A
#
# COMPACT_ATOMS: atom_id res chain seq x y z
N MET A 1 19.14 -13.84 -2.30
CA MET A 1 18.41 -13.05 -3.31
C MET A 1 17.48 -12.08 -2.61
N ALA A 2 17.47 -10.83 -3.07
CA ALA A 2 16.50 -9.87 -2.57
C ALA A 2 15.07 -10.32 -2.90
N ASP A 3 14.14 -10.09 -1.99
CA ASP A 3 12.73 -10.34 -2.24
C ASP A 3 12.21 -9.45 -3.38
N SER A 4 11.26 -9.95 -4.16
CA SER A 4 10.62 -9.13 -5.21
C SER A 4 9.93 -7.93 -4.58
N ALA A 5 10.11 -6.75 -5.14
CA ALA A 5 9.47 -5.54 -4.62
C ALA A 5 7.94 -5.68 -4.59
N MET A 6 7.33 -5.22 -3.50
CA MET A 6 5.87 -5.16 -3.33
C MET A 6 5.47 -3.76 -2.88
N LEU A 7 4.50 -3.18 -3.57
CA LEU A 7 3.92 -1.89 -3.20
C LEU A 7 2.83 -2.11 -2.16
N VAL A 8 2.93 -1.43 -1.03
CA VAL A 8 2.00 -1.54 0.09
C VAL A 8 0.95 -0.44 0.00
N ASP A 9 -0.32 -0.83 -0.03
CA ASP A 9 -1.46 0.08 0.02
C ASP A 9 -1.72 0.58 1.44
N THR A 10 -2.37 1.72 1.56
CA THR A 10 -2.68 2.39 2.84
C THR A 10 -3.40 1.48 3.84
N CYS A 11 -4.35 0.67 3.38
CA CYS A 11 -5.11 -0.23 4.24
C CYS A 11 -4.21 -1.22 4.99
N VAL A 12 -3.08 -1.63 4.42
CA VAL A 12 -2.13 -2.53 5.09
C VAL A 12 -1.45 -1.87 6.28
N LEU A 13 -1.09 -0.59 6.15
CA LEU A 13 -0.52 0.18 7.26
C LEU A 13 -1.54 0.37 8.39
N LEU A 14 -2.82 0.58 8.04
CA LEU A 14 -3.91 0.68 9.01
C LEU A 14 -4.15 -0.65 9.73
N GLU A 15 -4.11 -1.78 9.03
CA GLU A 15 -4.18 -3.11 9.65
C GLU A 15 -3.02 -3.33 10.63
N ALA A 16 -1.81 -2.96 10.24
CA ALA A 16 -0.62 -3.08 11.08
C ALA A 16 -0.67 -2.18 12.33
N SER A 17 -1.48 -1.14 12.32
CA SER A 17 -1.60 -0.16 13.40
C SER A 17 -2.70 -0.46 14.41
N ASN A 18 -3.57 -1.45 14.16
CA ASN A 18 -4.70 -1.75 15.04
C ASN A 18 -4.82 -3.26 15.29
N ARG A 19 -4.51 -3.67 16.53
CA ARG A 19 -4.54 -5.08 16.95
C ARG A 19 -5.90 -5.75 16.83
N ALA A 20 -6.99 -4.97 16.83
CA ALA A 20 -8.35 -5.50 16.70
C ALA A 20 -8.71 -5.89 15.26
N ARG A 21 -7.91 -5.50 14.27
CA ARG A 21 -8.18 -5.80 12.87
C ARG A 21 -7.78 -7.23 12.51
N SER A 22 -8.56 -7.87 11.63
CA SER A 22 -8.43 -9.29 11.31
C SER A 22 -7.09 -9.68 10.70
N GLN A 23 -6.47 -8.80 9.92
CA GLN A 23 -5.17 -9.05 9.29
C GLN A 23 -4.00 -8.32 9.96
N HIS A 24 -4.19 -7.81 11.18
CA HIS A 24 -3.14 -7.11 11.92
C HIS A 24 -1.84 -7.93 11.97
N ARG A 25 -1.95 -9.18 12.41
CA ARG A 25 -0.77 -10.07 12.56
C ARG A 25 -0.05 -10.29 11.25
N ALA A 26 -0.79 -10.60 10.17
CA ALA A 26 -0.21 -10.81 8.86
C ALA A 26 0.46 -9.54 8.31
N ALA A 27 -0.17 -8.37 8.49
CA ALA A 27 0.39 -7.10 8.07
C ALA A 27 1.69 -6.78 8.81
N ARG A 28 1.72 -6.98 10.14
CA ARG A 28 2.93 -6.80 10.94
C ARG A 28 4.04 -7.76 10.51
N GLU A 29 3.73 -9.04 10.37
CA GLU A 29 4.70 -10.04 9.94
C GLU A 29 5.29 -9.72 8.56
N LEU A 30 4.45 -9.29 7.61
CA LEU A 30 4.90 -8.85 6.30
C LEU A 30 5.91 -7.71 6.41
N ILE A 31 5.56 -6.64 7.15
CA ILE A 31 6.39 -5.45 7.30
C ILE A 31 7.75 -5.78 7.95
N GLU A 32 7.76 -6.67 8.93
CA GLU A 32 8.97 -7.03 9.68
C GLU A 32 9.89 -8.00 8.92
N ARG A 33 9.36 -8.80 7.98
CA ARG A 33 10.10 -9.90 7.34
C ARG A 33 10.43 -9.69 5.87
N HIS A 34 9.77 -8.77 5.19
CA HIS A 34 9.97 -8.56 3.75
C HIS A 34 10.84 -7.34 3.47
N ASP A 35 12.00 -7.56 2.83
CA ASP A 35 13.00 -6.49 2.59
C ASP A 35 12.70 -5.60 1.38
N GLY A 36 11.74 -5.99 0.53
CA GLY A 36 11.42 -5.32 -0.73
C GLY A 36 10.15 -4.48 -0.71
N LEU A 37 9.63 -4.09 0.46
CA LEU A 37 8.42 -3.28 0.54
C LEU A 37 8.67 -1.84 0.13
N VAL A 38 7.72 -1.28 -0.63
CA VAL A 38 7.76 0.11 -1.10
C VAL A 38 6.38 0.75 -1.00
N PHE A 39 6.33 2.07 -0.88
CA PHE A 39 5.10 2.84 -1.04
C PHE A 39 5.37 4.23 -1.65
N PRO A 40 4.44 4.80 -2.43
CA PRO A 40 4.51 6.19 -2.88
C PRO A 40 4.12 7.17 -1.77
N ALA A 41 4.52 8.42 -1.88
CA ALA A 41 4.18 9.49 -0.91
C ALA A 41 2.67 9.62 -0.67
N GLN A 42 1.84 9.30 -1.67
CA GLN A 42 0.38 9.25 -1.52
C GLN A 42 -0.05 8.34 -0.37
N VAL A 43 0.52 7.14 -0.28
CA VAL A 43 0.18 6.17 0.79
C VAL A 43 0.50 6.74 2.16
N ALA A 44 1.64 7.43 2.30
CA ALA A 44 2.00 8.08 3.56
C ALA A 44 0.98 9.18 3.95
N ARG A 45 0.56 10.01 2.98
CA ARG A 45 -0.46 11.04 3.23
C ARG A 45 -1.81 10.44 3.61
N GLU A 46 -2.27 9.45 2.87
CA GLU A 46 -3.53 8.76 3.17
C GLU A 46 -3.51 8.07 4.53
N PHE A 47 -2.37 7.46 4.89
CA PHE A 47 -2.20 6.89 6.22
C PHE A 47 -2.37 7.94 7.32
N LEU A 48 -1.72 9.10 7.21
CA LEU A 48 -1.84 10.17 8.20
C LEU A 48 -3.28 10.68 8.32
N VAL A 49 -3.98 10.83 7.19
CA VAL A 49 -5.40 11.22 7.18
C VAL A 49 -6.25 10.19 7.93
N ALA A 50 -6.13 8.92 7.60
CA ALA A 50 -6.92 7.86 8.21
C ALA A 50 -6.53 7.61 9.67
N ALA A 51 -5.25 7.68 10.01
CA ALA A 51 -4.75 7.48 11.37
C ALA A 51 -5.25 8.56 12.34
N THR A 52 -5.31 9.82 11.90
CA THR A 52 -5.75 10.94 12.73
C THR A 52 -7.27 11.18 12.71
N ARG A 53 -7.98 10.55 11.80
CA ARG A 53 -9.45 10.65 11.72
C ARG A 53 -10.10 9.97 12.93
N PRO A 54 -11.21 10.52 13.47
CA PRO A 54 -11.93 9.89 14.58
C PRO A 54 -12.39 8.46 14.27
N PRO A 55 -12.43 7.54 15.24
CA PRO A 55 -12.96 6.18 15.05
C PRO A 55 -14.38 6.15 14.51
N ALA A 56 -15.23 7.11 14.90
CA ALA A 56 -16.59 7.26 14.37
C ALA A 56 -16.63 7.46 12.84
N ASN A 57 -15.54 7.98 12.26
CA ASN A 57 -15.37 8.19 10.83
C ASN A 57 -14.40 7.17 10.21
N ASN A 58 -14.33 5.98 10.78
CA ASN A 58 -13.48 4.89 10.33
C ASN A 58 -11.96 5.22 10.36
N GLY A 59 -11.56 6.05 11.31
CA GLY A 59 -10.15 6.37 11.57
C GLY A 59 -9.59 5.62 12.78
N LEU A 60 -8.30 5.83 13.06
CA LEU A 60 -7.65 5.26 14.25
C LEU A 60 -7.74 6.19 15.47
N GLY A 61 -8.12 7.46 15.29
CA GLY A 61 -8.24 8.43 16.36
C GLY A 61 -6.92 8.81 17.04
N LEU A 62 -5.80 8.62 16.36
CA LEU A 62 -4.49 8.94 16.91
C LEU A 62 -4.25 10.46 16.96
N ALA A 63 -3.51 10.92 17.97
CA ALA A 63 -2.94 12.25 17.92
C ALA A 63 -1.93 12.35 16.74
N LEU A 64 -1.74 13.56 16.21
CA LEU A 64 -0.84 13.76 15.07
C LEU A 64 0.57 13.22 15.35
N LEU A 65 1.10 13.48 16.55
CA LEU A 65 2.44 13.00 16.92
C LEU A 65 2.52 11.47 16.88
N GLU A 66 1.51 10.78 17.41
CA GLU A 66 1.44 9.31 17.39
C GLU A 66 1.38 8.76 15.95
N ALA A 67 0.62 9.42 15.08
CA ALA A 67 0.54 9.03 13.68
C ALA A 67 1.88 9.24 12.95
N LEU A 68 2.58 10.34 13.23
CA LEU A 68 3.91 10.61 12.68
C LEU A 68 4.96 9.60 13.15
N GLU A 69 4.94 9.24 14.43
CA GLU A 69 5.82 8.21 14.99
C GLU A 69 5.55 6.84 14.36
N SER A 70 4.28 6.48 14.18
CA SER A 70 3.90 5.24 13.50
C SER A 70 4.40 5.20 12.06
N LEU A 71 4.22 6.31 11.31
CA LEU A 71 4.72 6.42 9.94
C LEU A 71 6.26 6.32 9.89
N ALA A 72 6.96 6.96 10.83
CA ALA A 72 8.42 6.86 10.92
C ALA A 72 8.86 5.41 11.13
N GLY A 73 8.18 4.66 12.01
CA GLY A 73 8.42 3.23 12.22
C GLY A 73 8.21 2.40 10.95
N PHE A 74 7.16 2.65 10.19
CA PHE A 74 6.96 1.97 8.91
C PHE A 74 8.08 2.27 7.91
N ARG A 75 8.59 3.49 7.88
CA ARG A 75 9.68 3.89 6.97
C ARG A 75 11.03 3.24 7.28
N GLU A 76 11.19 2.64 8.43
CA GLU A 76 12.37 1.82 8.73
C GLU A 76 12.38 0.50 7.94
N HIS A 77 11.19 0.02 7.53
CA HIS A 77 11.00 -1.25 6.84
C HIS A 77 10.52 -1.09 5.39
N ILE A 78 9.88 0.02 5.06
CA ILE A 78 9.25 0.26 3.76
C ILE A 78 9.89 1.47 3.10
N ARG A 79 10.46 1.25 1.92
CA ARG A 79 11.14 2.30 1.17
C ARG A 79 10.14 3.21 0.47
N LEU A 80 10.33 4.53 0.57
CA LEU A 80 9.56 5.51 -0.17
C LEU A 80 9.95 5.49 -1.65
N LEU A 81 8.97 5.37 -2.54
CA LEU A 81 9.15 5.57 -3.98
C LEU A 81 9.16 7.06 -4.30
N PRO A 82 10.16 7.56 -5.04
CA PRO A 82 10.16 8.94 -5.49
C PRO A 82 9.05 9.19 -6.52
N GLU A 83 8.59 10.42 -6.59
CA GLU A 83 7.64 10.87 -7.59
C GLU A 83 8.40 11.16 -8.90
N GLU A 84 8.27 10.28 -9.87
CA GLU A 84 8.96 10.37 -11.15
C GLU A 84 8.13 11.13 -12.20
N LYS A 85 8.81 11.79 -13.16
CA LYS A 85 8.14 12.56 -14.23
C LYS A 85 7.07 11.79 -14.99
N PRO A 86 7.20 10.48 -15.30
CA PRO A 86 6.16 9.72 -16.02
C PRO A 86 4.90 9.44 -15.20
N LEU A 87 4.87 9.70 -13.90
CA LEU A 87 3.77 9.30 -13.02
C LEU A 87 2.44 9.94 -13.44
N LEU A 88 2.39 11.26 -13.59
CA LEU A 88 1.16 11.95 -13.98
C LEU A 88 0.67 11.54 -15.38
N PRO A 89 1.50 11.53 -16.43
CA PRO A 89 1.08 11.01 -17.74
C PRO A 89 0.56 9.58 -17.68
N THR A 90 1.17 8.70 -16.91
CA THR A 90 0.73 7.31 -16.74
C THR A 90 -0.64 7.25 -16.07
N LEU A 91 -0.85 8.00 -14.99
CA LEU A 91 -2.15 8.12 -14.33
C LEU A 91 -3.25 8.59 -15.29
N LEU A 92 -2.99 9.66 -16.04
CA LEU A 92 -3.97 10.21 -16.98
C LEU A 92 -4.29 9.21 -18.10
N GLY A 93 -3.29 8.47 -18.59
CA GLY A 93 -3.48 7.41 -19.58
C GLY A 93 -4.35 6.26 -19.06
N LEU A 94 -4.12 5.81 -17.84
CA LEU A 94 -4.95 4.78 -17.19
C LEU A 94 -6.40 5.24 -17.00
N LEU A 95 -6.61 6.46 -16.55
CA LEU A 95 -7.95 7.03 -16.38
C LEU A 95 -8.69 7.19 -17.72
N ALA A 96 -7.98 7.46 -18.82
CA ALA A 96 -8.59 7.51 -20.15
C ALA A 96 -9.04 6.12 -20.65
N GLN A 97 -8.33 5.06 -20.28
CA GLN A 97 -8.67 3.68 -20.66
C GLN A 97 -9.72 3.06 -19.74
N SER A 98 -9.62 3.31 -18.43
CA SER A 98 -10.50 2.77 -17.39
C SER A 98 -10.94 3.90 -16.47
N PRO A 99 -12.03 4.61 -16.82
CA PRO A 99 -12.48 5.77 -16.05
C PRO A 99 -12.79 5.44 -14.59
N ALA A 100 -12.32 6.29 -13.70
CA ALA A 100 -12.57 6.23 -12.26
C ALA A 100 -12.88 7.63 -11.75
N MET A 101 -13.64 7.73 -10.65
CA MET A 101 -14.05 8.99 -10.06
C MET A 101 -13.86 8.98 -8.53
N GLY A 102 -13.69 10.16 -7.96
CA GLY A 102 -13.57 10.33 -6.51
C GLY A 102 -12.40 9.54 -5.93
N LYS A 103 -12.64 8.82 -4.87
CA LYS A 103 -11.60 8.05 -4.16
C LYS A 103 -10.91 6.99 -5.03
N ARG A 104 -11.58 6.46 -6.03
CA ARG A 104 -11.01 5.45 -6.93
C ARG A 104 -9.83 5.99 -7.75
N ILE A 105 -9.73 7.29 -7.94
CA ILE A 105 -8.54 7.90 -8.59
C ILE A 105 -7.27 7.61 -7.77
N HIS A 106 -7.37 7.52 -6.45
CA HIS A 106 -6.23 7.15 -5.60
C HIS A 106 -5.74 5.72 -5.89
N ASP A 107 -6.67 4.78 -6.14
CA ASP A 107 -6.30 3.40 -6.49
C ASP A 107 -5.61 3.35 -7.86
N VAL A 108 -6.09 4.12 -8.83
CA VAL A 108 -5.45 4.24 -10.14
C VAL A 108 -4.04 4.87 -10.02
N HIS A 109 -3.85 5.82 -9.11
CA HIS A 109 -2.53 6.39 -8.82
C HIS A 109 -1.56 5.32 -8.27
N ILE A 110 -2.02 4.43 -7.40
CA ILE A 110 -1.22 3.28 -6.92
C ILE A 110 -0.76 2.43 -8.12
N VAL A 111 -1.66 2.12 -9.04
CA VAL A 111 -1.33 1.36 -10.26
C VAL A 111 -0.29 2.11 -11.11
N ALA A 112 -0.48 3.42 -11.30
CA ALA A 112 0.47 4.25 -12.05
C ALA A 112 1.87 4.24 -11.41
N ALA A 113 1.96 4.37 -10.09
CA ALA A 113 3.21 4.30 -9.35
C ALA A 113 3.87 2.91 -9.51
N ALA A 114 3.08 1.84 -9.39
CA ALA A 114 3.56 0.48 -9.61
C ALA A 114 4.16 0.28 -11.00
N MET A 115 3.48 0.79 -12.04
CA MET A 115 3.95 0.70 -13.43
C MET A 115 5.25 1.49 -13.64
N VAL A 116 5.30 2.74 -13.19
CA VAL A 116 6.46 3.62 -13.36
C VAL A 116 7.71 3.03 -12.69
N HIS A 117 7.55 2.44 -11.52
CA HIS A 117 8.63 1.84 -10.75
C HIS A 117 8.86 0.34 -11.06
N ARG A 118 8.08 -0.24 -11.97
CA ARG A 118 8.15 -1.66 -12.33
C ARG A 118 7.99 -2.59 -11.12
N VAL A 119 7.03 -2.27 -10.27
CA VAL A 119 6.65 -3.07 -9.10
C VAL A 119 5.28 -3.69 -9.36
N PRO A 120 5.20 -4.88 -9.95
CA PRO A 120 3.91 -5.45 -10.38
C PRO A 120 3.06 -6.01 -9.24
N LEU A 121 3.62 -6.17 -8.04
CA LEU A 121 2.92 -6.73 -6.89
C LEU A 121 2.41 -5.59 -5.98
N VAL A 122 1.10 -5.60 -5.69
CA VAL A 122 0.46 -4.65 -4.78
C VAL A 122 -0.16 -5.43 -3.61
N VAL A 123 0.22 -5.09 -2.40
CA VAL A 123 -0.37 -5.67 -1.19
C VAL A 123 -1.53 -4.78 -0.75
N THR A 124 -2.72 -5.34 -0.76
CA THR A 124 -3.96 -4.63 -0.42
C THR A 124 -4.99 -5.58 0.19
N LEU A 125 -5.99 -5.02 0.89
CA LEU A 125 -7.19 -5.74 1.33
C LEU A 125 -8.36 -5.56 0.36
N ASN A 126 -8.24 -4.65 -0.61
CA ASN A 126 -9.31 -4.24 -1.50
C ASN A 126 -8.97 -4.63 -2.96
N GLU A 127 -8.78 -5.93 -3.21
CA GLU A 127 -8.42 -6.44 -4.55
C GLU A 127 -9.40 -6.00 -5.64
N ASP A 128 -10.69 -5.91 -5.31
CA ASP A 128 -11.72 -5.50 -6.26
C ASP A 128 -11.52 -4.08 -6.83
N ASP A 129 -10.89 -3.20 -6.06
CA ASP A 129 -10.59 -1.83 -6.50
C ASP A 129 -9.53 -1.79 -7.62
N PHE A 130 -8.78 -2.88 -7.79
CA PHE A 130 -7.70 -3.01 -8.76
C PHE A 130 -8.02 -3.97 -9.92
N LYS A 131 -9.20 -4.59 -9.95
CA LYS A 131 -9.54 -5.63 -10.93
C LYS A 131 -9.45 -5.18 -12.39
N ASP A 132 -9.77 -3.92 -12.68
CA ASP A 132 -9.69 -3.36 -14.02
C ASP A 132 -8.24 -3.16 -14.51
N PHE A 133 -7.27 -3.30 -13.60
CA PHE A 133 -5.85 -3.12 -13.84
C PHE A 133 -5.04 -4.41 -13.68
N SER A 134 -5.70 -5.57 -13.76
CA SER A 134 -5.06 -6.89 -13.60
C SER A 134 -3.99 -7.18 -14.67
N ALA A 135 -4.02 -6.49 -15.80
CA ALA A 135 -2.95 -6.55 -16.80
C ALA A 135 -1.64 -5.86 -16.35
N HIS A 136 -1.71 -4.97 -15.37
CA HIS A 136 -0.59 -4.16 -14.91
C HIS A 136 -0.07 -4.56 -13.52
N VAL A 137 -0.97 -4.95 -12.62
CA VAL A 137 -0.64 -5.30 -11.23
C VAL A 137 -1.31 -6.61 -10.80
N THR A 138 -0.62 -7.33 -9.93
CA THR A 138 -1.17 -8.49 -9.22
C THR A 138 -1.35 -8.12 -7.76
N CYS A 139 -2.58 -8.25 -7.25
CA CYS A 139 -2.89 -7.95 -5.86
C CYS A 139 -2.73 -9.18 -4.97
N LEU A 140 -2.19 -8.95 -3.78
CA LEU A 140 -2.03 -9.95 -2.73
C LEU A 140 -2.54 -9.36 -1.42
N THR A 141 -3.18 -10.18 -0.61
CA THR A 141 -3.44 -9.82 0.80
C THR A 141 -2.15 -9.92 1.62
N PRO A 142 -2.09 -9.29 2.81
CA PRO A 142 -0.94 -9.48 3.71
C PRO A 142 -0.66 -10.95 4.01
N ALA A 143 -1.69 -11.76 4.26
CA ALA A 143 -1.55 -13.18 4.53
C ALA A 143 -0.96 -13.97 3.34
N GLN A 144 -1.42 -13.69 2.12
CA GLN A 144 -0.87 -14.29 0.90
C GLN A 144 0.59 -13.88 0.68
N SER A 145 0.93 -12.64 0.97
CA SER A 145 2.29 -12.12 0.83
C SER A 145 3.26 -12.81 1.79
N VAL A 146 2.88 -13.01 3.04
CA VAL A 146 3.67 -13.77 4.03
C VAL A 146 3.89 -15.21 3.56
N THR A 147 2.87 -15.87 3.02
CA THR A 147 2.98 -17.22 2.50
C THR A 147 4.00 -17.33 1.36
N GLN A 148 4.07 -16.32 0.48
CA GLN A 148 5.07 -16.29 -0.60
C GLN A 148 6.50 -16.17 -0.07
N ILE A 149 6.73 -15.36 0.96
CA ILE A 149 8.04 -15.22 1.61
C ILE A 149 8.51 -16.57 2.15
N THR A 150 7.64 -17.28 2.85
CA THR A 150 7.94 -18.56 3.45
C THR A 150 8.31 -19.61 2.41
N LYS A 151 7.60 -19.66 1.28
CA LYS A 151 7.89 -20.62 0.18
C LYS A 151 9.23 -20.35 -0.51
N LYS A 152 9.69 -19.10 -0.58
CA LYS A 152 10.97 -18.76 -1.21
C LYS A 152 12.19 -19.06 -0.34
N ARG A 153 12.00 -19.23 0.99
CA ARG A 153 13.07 -19.50 1.96
C ARG A 153 13.28 -20.98 2.26
N VAL A 154 12.50 -21.87 1.64
CA VAL A 154 12.63 -23.32 1.68
C VAL A 154 13.20 -23.81 0.35
#